data_a7280e650358c52cd6be20be47a54cfe
#
_entry.id   a7280e650358c52cd6be20be47a54cfe
#
_cell.length_a   1.000
_cell.length_b   1.000
_cell.length_c   1.000
_cell.angle_alpha   90.00
_cell.angle_beta   90.00
_cell.angle_gamma   90.00
#
_symmetry.space_group_name_H-M   'P 1'
#
loop_
_entity.id
_entity.type
_entity.pdbx_description
1 polymer ?
#
loop_
_entity_poly.entity_id
_entity_poly.type
_entity_poly.pdbx_seq_one_letter_code
_entity_poly.pdbx_strand_id
1 'polypeptide(L)'
;MYQIYKQILIVTICSIMAISCGIYSFTGSSIPIGVETFQVNYFENTAGGKPGSTIEPGLDRDFTIALQDLIVNQTSLNLVNEGGDIIYSGDIVEYSVTPMAATAEIKAAQNRLTMAVMISYENILNEDDNIEKRFSFYYDFPGNLQVYDIKDAALEEIFERIIQDIFNETLAKW
;
A
#
# COMPACT_ATOMS: atom_id res chain seq x y z
N MET A 1 6.71 -15.67 60.35
CA MET A 1 5.43 -15.50 59.62
C MET A 1 5.37 -14.23 58.80
N TYR A 2 5.69 -13.06 59.33
CA TYR A 2 5.62 -11.78 58.58
C TYR A 2 6.49 -11.74 57.27
N GLN A 3 7.68 -12.32 57.28
CA GLN A 3 8.57 -12.39 56.12
C GLN A 3 7.97 -13.27 54.98
N ILE A 4 7.29 -14.33 55.33
CA ILE A 4 6.66 -15.25 54.35
C ILE A 4 5.48 -14.55 53.65
N TYR A 5 4.65 -13.80 54.37
CA TYR A 5 3.57 -13.01 53.79
C TYR A 5 4.06 -11.91 52.84
N LYS A 6 5.19 -11.26 53.19
CA LYS A 6 5.80 -10.24 52.37
C LYS A 6 6.36 -10.82 51.05
N GLN A 7 6.95 -12.00 51.09
CA GLN A 7 7.41 -12.71 49.89
C GLN A 7 6.26 -13.15 48.97
N ILE A 8 5.19 -13.70 49.56
CA ILE A 8 3.99 -14.12 48.83
C ILE A 8 3.35 -12.88 48.15
N LEU A 9 3.24 -11.76 48.88
CA LEU A 9 2.67 -10.52 48.32
C LEU A 9 3.46 -10.02 47.11
N ILE A 10 4.81 -10.02 47.20
CA ILE A 10 5.68 -9.59 46.11
C ILE A 10 5.54 -10.49 44.87
N VAL A 11 5.49 -11.80 45.07
CA VAL A 11 5.32 -12.77 43.97
C VAL A 11 3.97 -12.60 43.28
N THR A 12 2.89 -12.37 44.08
CA THR A 12 1.55 -12.13 43.54
C THR A 12 1.49 -10.83 42.71
N ILE A 13 2.10 -9.76 43.19
CA ILE A 13 2.17 -8.48 42.46
C ILE A 13 2.98 -8.63 41.17
N CYS A 14 4.14 -9.31 41.17
CA CYS A 14 4.92 -9.61 39.98
C CYS A 14 4.13 -10.47 38.96
N SER A 15 3.35 -11.44 39.42
CA SER A 15 2.51 -12.30 38.58
C SER A 15 1.38 -11.53 37.87
N ILE A 16 0.79 -10.54 38.55
CA ILE A 16 -0.24 -9.67 37.96
C ILE A 16 0.33 -8.72 36.91
N MET A 17 1.56 -8.24 37.11
CA MET A 17 2.24 -7.39 36.12
C MET A 17 2.64 -8.15 34.84
N ALA A 18 2.84 -9.46 34.91
CA ALA A 18 3.20 -10.28 33.75
C ALA A 18 2.02 -10.51 32.76
N ILE A 19 0.77 -10.27 33.19
CA ILE A 19 -0.44 -10.46 32.36
C ILE A 19 -0.77 -9.18 31.54
N SER A 20 -0.13 -8.04 31.83
CA SER A 20 -0.36 -6.76 31.14
C SER A 20 0.37 -6.64 29.79
N CYS A 21 0.99 -7.70 29.27
CA CYS A 21 1.54 -7.73 27.91
C CYS A 21 0.44 -8.15 26.91
N GLY A 22 -0.65 -7.39 26.86
CA GLY A 22 -1.78 -7.60 25.97
C GLY A 22 -1.75 -6.60 24.82
N ILE A 23 -1.50 -7.12 23.64
CA ILE A 23 -2.06 -6.66 22.35
C ILE A 23 -1.77 -5.18 22.01
N TYR A 24 -0.51 -4.80 21.92
CA TYR A 24 -0.13 -3.74 21.01
C TYR A 24 0.27 -4.40 19.67
N SER A 25 -0.68 -4.47 18.75
CA SER A 25 -0.39 -4.73 17.34
C SER A 25 0.40 -3.52 16.83
N PHE A 26 1.69 -3.68 16.63
CA PHE A 26 2.60 -2.64 16.10
C PHE A 26 2.50 -2.53 14.56
N THR A 27 1.36 -2.88 13.97
CA THR A 27 1.17 -2.84 12.51
C THR A 27 0.96 -1.44 11.96
N GLY A 28 0.89 -0.40 12.79
CA GLY A 28 0.71 0.98 12.31
C GLY A 28 -0.61 1.25 11.59
N SER A 29 -1.45 0.23 11.43
CA SER A 29 -2.75 0.37 10.79
C SER A 29 -3.78 0.91 11.78
N SER A 30 -4.52 1.94 11.37
CA SER A 30 -5.68 2.50 12.08
C SER A 30 -6.94 2.06 11.35
N ILE A 31 -7.33 0.79 11.55
CA ILE A 31 -8.54 0.25 10.93
C ILE A 31 -9.76 0.99 11.48
N PRO A 32 -10.68 1.51 10.63
CA PRO A 32 -11.89 2.15 11.09
C PRO A 32 -12.75 1.21 11.96
N ILE A 33 -13.43 1.79 12.95
CA ILE A 33 -14.20 1.01 13.93
C ILE A 33 -15.32 0.22 13.23
N GLY A 34 -15.36 -1.10 13.46
CA GLY A 34 -16.38 -1.98 12.92
C GLY A 34 -16.04 -2.60 11.55
N VAL A 35 -14.94 -2.21 10.91
CA VAL A 35 -14.48 -2.78 9.65
C VAL A 35 -13.78 -4.11 9.93
N GLU A 36 -14.28 -5.20 9.34
CA GLU A 36 -13.75 -6.56 9.47
C GLU A 36 -13.35 -7.17 8.12
N THR A 37 -13.92 -6.63 7.03
CA THR A 37 -13.74 -7.15 5.67
C THR A 37 -13.32 -6.06 4.70
N PHE A 38 -12.57 -6.46 3.67
CA PHE A 38 -12.23 -5.57 2.56
C PHE A 38 -12.41 -6.26 1.22
N GLN A 39 -12.72 -5.47 0.21
CA GLN A 39 -12.86 -5.88 -1.17
C GLN A 39 -11.93 -5.04 -2.03
N VAL A 40 -11.26 -5.66 -2.98
CA VAL A 40 -10.48 -4.97 -4.02
C VAL A 40 -11.07 -5.38 -5.36
N ASN A 41 -11.71 -4.43 -6.03
CA ASN A 41 -12.19 -4.63 -7.39
C ASN A 41 -11.01 -4.70 -8.36
N TYR A 42 -11.20 -5.38 -9.47
CA TYR A 42 -10.18 -5.45 -10.51
C TYR A 42 -9.92 -4.07 -11.09
N PHE A 43 -8.64 -3.66 -11.11
CA PHE A 43 -8.22 -2.38 -11.69
C PHE A 43 -8.19 -2.47 -13.20
N GLU A 44 -8.66 -1.42 -13.89
CA GLU A 44 -8.54 -1.36 -15.35
C GLU A 44 -7.26 -0.63 -15.75
N ASN A 45 -6.60 -1.09 -16.82
CA ASN A 45 -5.44 -0.39 -17.37
C ASN A 45 -5.86 0.54 -18.51
N THR A 46 -6.05 1.80 -18.20
CA THR A 46 -6.45 2.85 -19.15
C THR A 46 -5.29 3.76 -19.58
N ALA A 47 -4.05 3.39 -19.26
CA ALA A 47 -2.86 4.23 -19.43
C ALA A 47 -2.51 4.61 -20.88
N GLY A 48 -2.98 3.85 -21.89
CA GLY A 48 -2.56 3.97 -23.28
C GLY A 48 -2.98 5.23 -24.06
N GLY A 49 -3.67 6.18 -23.42
CA GLY A 49 -4.30 7.31 -24.11
C GLY A 49 -3.43 8.56 -24.29
N LYS A 50 -2.19 8.61 -23.81
CA LYS A 50 -1.34 9.80 -23.81
C LYS A 50 -0.07 9.59 -24.65
N PRO A 51 0.53 10.66 -25.24
CA PRO A 51 1.83 10.56 -25.89
C PRO A 51 2.90 10.04 -24.93
N GLY A 52 3.69 9.06 -25.34
CA GLY A 52 4.70 8.40 -24.51
C GLY A 52 4.15 7.32 -23.54
N SER A 53 2.84 7.18 -23.45
CA SER A 53 2.22 6.11 -22.69
C SER A 53 2.16 4.82 -23.50
N THR A 54 2.21 3.71 -22.80
CA THR A 54 2.01 2.36 -23.35
C THR A 54 1.10 1.56 -22.43
N ILE A 55 0.44 0.54 -22.97
CA ILE A 55 -0.31 -0.44 -22.17
C ILE A 55 0.63 -1.60 -21.92
N GLU A 56 1.00 -1.81 -20.67
CA GLU A 56 1.76 -2.98 -20.26
C GLU A 56 0.77 -4.12 -19.92
N PRO A 57 0.82 -5.26 -20.64
CA PRO A 57 -0.08 -6.37 -20.39
C PRO A 57 0.11 -6.99 -19.01
N GLY A 58 -0.99 -7.20 -18.27
CA GLY A 58 -0.99 -7.82 -16.95
C GLY A 58 -0.70 -6.88 -15.79
N LEU A 59 -0.37 -5.60 -16.07
CA LEU A 59 -0.10 -4.58 -15.05
C LEU A 59 -1.29 -4.38 -14.10
N ASP A 60 -2.49 -4.43 -14.63
CA ASP A 60 -3.78 -4.36 -13.94
C ASP A 60 -3.95 -5.51 -12.94
N ARG A 61 -3.72 -6.73 -13.39
CA ARG A 61 -3.78 -7.92 -12.54
C ARG A 61 -2.73 -7.87 -11.44
N ASP A 62 -1.48 -7.58 -11.81
CA ASP A 62 -0.35 -7.63 -10.90
C ASP A 62 -0.48 -6.54 -9.82
N PHE A 63 -0.95 -5.34 -10.17
CA PHE A 63 -1.25 -4.28 -9.21
C PHE A 63 -2.41 -4.65 -8.27
N THR A 64 -3.50 -5.21 -8.80
CA THR A 64 -4.65 -5.65 -8.00
C THR A 64 -4.23 -6.67 -6.94
N ILE A 65 -3.45 -7.68 -7.33
CA ILE A 65 -2.94 -8.72 -6.42
C ILE A 65 -2.00 -8.10 -5.38
N ALA A 66 -1.07 -7.24 -5.79
CA ALA A 66 -0.12 -6.62 -4.88
C ALA A 66 -0.81 -5.75 -3.80
N LEU A 67 -1.88 -5.02 -4.16
CA LEU A 67 -2.69 -4.27 -3.20
C LEU A 67 -3.41 -5.18 -2.22
N GLN A 68 -4.03 -6.28 -2.70
CA GLN A 68 -4.66 -7.28 -1.84
C GLN A 68 -3.67 -7.89 -0.86
N ASP A 69 -2.50 -8.30 -1.34
CA ASP A 69 -1.46 -8.92 -0.53
C ASP A 69 -0.93 -7.99 0.56
N LEU A 70 -0.73 -6.71 0.26
CA LEU A 70 -0.28 -5.75 1.27
C LEU A 70 -1.31 -5.59 2.38
N ILE A 71 -2.61 -5.41 2.04
CA ILE A 71 -3.67 -5.25 3.04
C ILE A 71 -3.80 -6.50 3.91
N VAL A 72 -3.79 -7.70 3.31
CA VAL A 72 -3.83 -8.98 4.05
C VAL A 72 -2.64 -9.10 5.00
N ASN A 73 -1.44 -8.72 4.56
CA ASN A 73 -0.22 -8.88 5.36
C ASN A 73 -0.08 -7.82 6.47
N GLN A 74 -0.64 -6.63 6.30
CA GLN A 74 -0.50 -5.53 7.25
C GLN A 74 -1.71 -5.32 8.16
N THR A 75 -2.81 -6.02 7.93
CA THR A 75 -4.04 -5.89 8.71
C THR A 75 -4.59 -7.24 9.15
N SER A 76 -5.60 -7.20 10.02
CA SER A 76 -6.40 -8.37 10.38
C SER A 76 -7.69 -8.50 9.55
N LEU A 77 -7.84 -7.70 8.48
CA LEU A 77 -9.02 -7.69 7.64
C LEU A 77 -9.10 -8.96 6.77
N ASN A 78 -10.32 -9.41 6.53
CA ASN A 78 -10.56 -10.54 5.66
C ASN A 78 -10.88 -10.07 4.24
N LEU A 79 -10.16 -10.59 3.24
CA LEU A 79 -10.45 -10.33 1.84
C LEU A 79 -11.73 -11.07 1.43
N VAL A 80 -12.67 -10.33 0.85
CA VAL A 80 -13.91 -10.87 0.28
C VAL A 80 -14.05 -10.46 -1.19
N ASN A 81 -14.77 -11.27 -1.98
CA ASN A 81 -14.99 -10.96 -3.39
C ASN A 81 -16.08 -9.91 -3.61
N GLU A 82 -17.06 -9.86 -2.72
CA GLU A 82 -18.22 -8.95 -2.78
C GLU A 82 -18.69 -8.60 -1.37
N GLY A 83 -19.21 -7.37 -1.20
CA GLY A 83 -19.83 -6.92 0.05
C GLY A 83 -18.85 -6.66 1.17
N GLY A 84 -17.62 -6.23 0.86
CA GLY A 84 -16.65 -5.78 1.86
C GLY A 84 -17.12 -4.51 2.59
N ASP A 85 -16.75 -4.36 3.86
CA ASP A 85 -17.01 -3.14 4.66
C ASP A 85 -16.26 -1.94 4.08
N ILE A 86 -15.07 -2.19 3.53
CA ILE A 86 -14.32 -1.21 2.73
C ILE A 86 -14.03 -1.77 1.34
N ILE A 87 -14.10 -0.89 0.34
CA ILE A 87 -13.97 -1.27 -1.07
C ILE A 87 -12.92 -0.40 -1.72
N TYR A 88 -11.97 -1.04 -2.40
CA TYR A 88 -11.00 -0.38 -3.27
C TYR A 88 -11.38 -0.64 -4.73
N SER A 89 -11.42 0.43 -5.53
CA SER A 89 -11.59 0.37 -6.98
C SER A 89 -10.74 1.44 -7.66
N GLY A 90 -10.55 1.35 -8.96
CA GLY A 90 -9.80 2.37 -9.68
C GLY A 90 -9.19 1.89 -10.97
N ASP A 91 -8.37 2.80 -11.55
CA ASP A 91 -7.75 2.62 -12.86
C ASP A 91 -6.26 2.96 -12.82
N ILE A 92 -5.46 2.22 -13.58
CA ILE A 92 -4.10 2.64 -13.92
C ILE A 92 -4.22 3.66 -15.05
N VAL A 93 -4.01 4.94 -14.73
CA VAL A 93 -4.24 6.07 -15.64
C VAL A 93 -3.00 6.57 -16.34
N GLU A 94 -1.82 6.08 -15.95
CA GLU A 94 -0.55 6.42 -16.57
C GLU A 94 0.46 5.29 -16.42
N TYR A 95 1.10 4.96 -17.53
CA TYR A 95 2.31 4.14 -17.60
C TYR A 95 3.12 4.68 -18.78
N SER A 96 4.09 5.54 -18.50
CA SER A 96 4.76 6.33 -19.52
C SER A 96 6.26 6.44 -19.29
N VAL A 97 7.01 6.55 -20.39
CA VAL A 97 8.45 6.81 -20.36
C VAL A 97 8.74 8.19 -20.91
N THR A 98 9.50 8.98 -20.15
CA THR A 98 9.93 10.31 -20.57
C THR A 98 11.46 10.44 -20.47
N PRO A 99 12.14 10.96 -21.52
CA PRO A 99 13.54 11.31 -21.43
C PRO A 99 13.76 12.44 -20.42
N MET A 100 14.78 12.26 -19.56
CA MET A 100 15.19 13.29 -18.60
C MET A 100 16.30 14.15 -19.19
N ALA A 101 16.16 15.48 -19.07
CA ALA A 101 17.20 16.39 -19.49
C ALA A 101 18.46 16.21 -18.61
N ALA A 102 19.64 16.20 -19.24
CA ALA A 102 20.89 16.20 -18.51
C ALA A 102 21.02 17.53 -17.73
N THR A 103 21.27 17.39 -16.41
CA THR A 103 21.58 18.54 -15.52
C THR A 103 23.06 18.54 -15.18
N ALA A 104 23.55 19.60 -14.51
CA ALA A 104 24.96 19.68 -14.09
C ALA A 104 25.38 18.50 -13.17
N GLU A 105 24.41 17.87 -12.50
CA GLU A 105 24.60 16.74 -11.58
C GLU A 105 24.42 15.39 -12.26
N ILE A 106 23.54 15.31 -13.28
CA ILE A 106 23.26 14.11 -14.07
C ILE A 106 24.00 14.21 -15.39
N LYS A 107 25.18 13.59 -15.48
CA LYS A 107 26.06 13.66 -16.67
C LYS A 107 25.68 12.68 -17.79
N ALA A 108 24.85 11.67 -17.52
CA ALA A 108 24.39 10.69 -18.48
C ALA A 108 22.91 10.88 -18.79
N ALA A 109 22.48 10.59 -20.03
CA ALA A 109 21.08 10.58 -20.39
C ALA A 109 20.34 9.52 -19.55
N GLN A 110 19.21 9.92 -18.99
CA GLN A 110 18.33 9.04 -18.23
C GLN A 110 16.92 9.09 -18.79
N ASN A 111 16.17 8.03 -18.56
CA ASN A 111 14.74 7.96 -18.80
C ASN A 111 14.03 7.78 -17.47
N ARG A 112 12.79 8.23 -17.42
CA ARG A 112 11.89 8.06 -16.27
C ARG A 112 10.69 7.24 -16.69
N LEU A 113 10.47 6.11 -16.05
CA LEU A 113 9.21 5.36 -16.10
C LEU A 113 8.29 5.88 -15.00
N THR A 114 7.13 6.40 -15.38
CA THR A 114 6.12 6.89 -14.42
C THR A 114 4.89 6.00 -14.49
N MET A 115 4.36 5.63 -13.32
CA MET A 115 3.06 4.99 -13.19
C MET A 115 2.15 5.84 -12.30
N ALA A 116 0.87 5.89 -12.64
CA ALA A 116 -0.13 6.52 -11.79
C ALA A 116 -1.43 5.72 -11.79
N VAL A 117 -2.05 5.71 -10.61
CA VAL A 117 -3.31 5.03 -10.35
C VAL A 117 -4.30 6.02 -9.77
N MET A 118 -5.52 6.03 -10.28
CA MET A 118 -6.65 6.71 -9.67
C MET A 118 -7.36 5.71 -8.77
N ILE A 119 -7.46 6.00 -7.49
CA ILE A 119 -8.11 5.13 -6.49
C ILE A 119 -9.42 5.77 -6.05
N SER A 120 -10.46 4.94 -5.97
CA SER A 120 -11.66 5.19 -5.18
C SER A 120 -11.66 4.22 -4.00
N TYR A 121 -11.63 4.75 -2.79
CA TYR A 121 -11.79 4.03 -1.54
C TYR A 121 -13.12 4.40 -0.92
N GLU A 122 -13.94 3.40 -0.63
CA GLU A 122 -15.25 3.55 -0.05
C GLU A 122 -15.32 2.78 1.28
N ASN A 123 -15.75 3.46 2.34
CA ASN A 123 -16.08 2.86 3.62
C ASN A 123 -17.61 2.83 3.77
N ILE A 124 -18.21 1.64 3.67
CA ILE A 124 -19.66 1.45 3.75
C ILE A 124 -20.23 1.81 5.12
N LEU A 125 -19.40 1.72 6.16
CA LEU A 125 -19.80 2.02 7.54
C LEU A 125 -19.68 3.51 7.88
N ASN A 126 -18.84 4.26 7.15
CA ASN A 126 -18.62 5.69 7.37
C ASN A 126 -18.22 6.39 6.05
N GLU A 127 -19.19 7.00 5.38
CA GLU A 127 -18.97 7.67 4.09
C GLU A 127 -18.01 8.89 4.17
N ASP A 128 -17.80 9.46 5.36
CA ASP A 128 -16.85 10.57 5.55
C ASP A 128 -15.38 10.16 5.33
N ASP A 129 -15.10 8.86 5.35
CA ASP A 129 -13.77 8.29 5.07
C ASP A 129 -13.50 8.07 3.58
N ASN A 130 -14.51 8.23 2.72
CA ASN A 130 -14.38 7.98 1.29
C ASN A 130 -13.35 8.91 0.65
N ILE A 131 -12.52 8.34 -0.22
CA ILE A 131 -11.44 9.08 -0.89
C ILE A 131 -11.42 8.73 -2.36
N GLU A 132 -11.32 9.76 -3.20
CA GLU A 132 -10.94 9.61 -4.60
C GLU A 132 -9.63 10.39 -4.82
N LYS A 133 -8.54 9.67 -5.14
CA LYS A 133 -7.21 10.29 -5.21
C LYS A 133 -6.31 9.60 -6.22
N ARG A 134 -5.49 10.43 -6.89
CA ARG A 134 -4.43 9.96 -7.78
C ARG A 134 -3.13 9.75 -6.99
N PHE A 135 -2.57 8.55 -7.08
CA PHE A 135 -1.25 8.20 -6.58
C PHE A 135 -0.31 7.97 -7.75
N SER A 136 0.94 8.39 -7.64
CA SER A 136 1.93 8.19 -8.70
C SER A 136 3.33 8.06 -8.14
N PHE A 137 4.11 7.19 -8.77
CA PHE A 137 5.52 7.06 -8.49
C PHE A 137 6.31 6.82 -9.78
N TYR A 138 7.64 6.94 -9.71
CA TYR A 138 8.48 6.80 -10.88
C TYR A 138 9.76 6.03 -10.56
N TYR A 139 10.35 5.49 -11.63
CA TYR A 139 11.64 4.82 -11.60
C TYR A 139 12.56 5.42 -12.66
N ASP A 140 13.73 5.91 -12.25
CA ASP A 140 14.72 6.49 -13.18
C ASP A 140 15.73 5.42 -13.60
N PHE A 141 16.01 5.34 -14.90
CA PHE A 141 16.91 4.34 -15.45
C PHE A 141 17.81 4.91 -16.55
N PRO A 142 18.99 4.31 -16.82
CA PRO A 142 19.90 4.75 -17.87
C PRO A 142 19.24 4.82 -19.24
N GLY A 143 19.46 5.91 -19.98
CA GLY A 143 18.86 6.14 -21.29
C GLY A 143 19.25 5.16 -22.40
N ASN A 144 20.27 4.33 -22.18
CA ASN A 144 20.68 3.27 -23.10
C ASN A 144 19.97 1.93 -22.86
N LEU A 145 19.15 1.82 -21.80
CA LEU A 145 18.33 0.63 -21.50
C LEU A 145 16.92 0.82 -22.06
N GLN A 146 16.26 -0.31 -22.33
CA GLN A 146 14.84 -0.35 -22.67
C GLN A 146 14.01 -0.64 -21.44
N VAL A 147 12.72 -0.30 -21.44
CA VAL A 147 11.78 -0.62 -20.33
C VAL A 147 11.78 -2.11 -20.02
N TYR A 148 11.84 -2.95 -21.05
CA TYR A 148 11.89 -4.40 -20.89
C TYR A 148 13.05 -4.89 -20.00
N ASP A 149 14.22 -4.21 -20.08
CA ASP A 149 15.42 -4.61 -19.33
C ASP A 149 15.31 -4.31 -17.83
N ILE A 150 14.44 -3.35 -17.45
CA ILE A 150 14.32 -2.85 -16.08
C ILE A 150 12.94 -3.11 -15.46
N LYS A 151 12.02 -3.66 -16.24
CA LYS A 151 10.58 -3.71 -15.91
C LYS A 151 10.32 -4.32 -14.53
N ASP A 152 10.87 -5.50 -14.25
CA ASP A 152 10.57 -6.24 -13.03
C ASP A 152 11.03 -5.44 -11.79
N ALA A 153 12.25 -4.92 -11.79
CA ALA A 153 12.77 -4.11 -10.70
C ALA A 153 12.02 -2.77 -10.57
N ALA A 154 11.67 -2.14 -11.69
CA ALA A 154 10.94 -0.88 -11.68
C ALA A 154 9.51 -1.05 -11.16
N LEU A 155 8.80 -2.11 -11.56
CA LEU A 155 7.45 -2.37 -11.10
C LEU A 155 7.42 -2.76 -9.62
N GLU A 156 8.38 -3.54 -9.14
CA GLU A 156 8.52 -3.87 -7.72
C GLU A 156 8.61 -2.58 -6.88
N GLU A 157 9.52 -1.66 -7.22
CA GLU A 157 9.69 -0.39 -6.50
C GLU A 157 8.47 0.53 -6.62
N ILE A 158 7.92 0.68 -7.84
CA ILE A 158 6.76 1.54 -8.09
C ILE A 158 5.52 1.03 -7.34
N PHE A 159 5.25 -0.28 -7.38
CA PHE A 159 4.12 -0.89 -6.68
C PHE A 159 4.25 -0.73 -5.18
N GLU A 160 5.43 -1.06 -4.62
CA GLU A 160 5.69 -0.88 -3.19
C GLU A 160 5.35 0.53 -2.73
N ARG A 161 5.81 1.55 -3.46
CA ARG A 161 5.58 2.96 -3.08
C ARG A 161 4.12 3.38 -3.25
N ILE A 162 3.51 3.13 -4.39
CA ILE A 162 2.12 3.53 -4.64
C ILE A 162 1.17 2.81 -3.66
N ILE A 163 1.34 1.51 -3.47
CA ILE A 163 0.47 0.72 -2.61
C ILE A 163 0.64 1.09 -1.14
N GLN A 164 1.89 1.37 -0.70
CA GLN A 164 2.14 1.87 0.64
C GLN A 164 1.52 3.25 0.87
N ASP A 165 1.57 4.14 -0.11
CA ASP A 165 0.94 5.46 -0.04
C ASP A 165 -0.59 5.36 0.03
N ILE A 166 -1.20 4.44 -0.74
CA ILE A 166 -2.64 4.13 -0.66
C ILE A 166 -3.00 3.61 0.73
N PHE A 167 -2.25 2.64 1.23
CA PHE A 167 -2.45 2.07 2.57
C PHE A 167 -2.37 3.14 3.67
N ASN A 168 -1.36 3.99 3.60
CA ASN A 168 -1.16 5.07 4.58
C ASN A 168 -2.31 6.08 4.56
N GLU A 169 -2.82 6.41 3.38
CA GLU A 169 -3.92 7.36 3.22
C GLU A 169 -5.26 6.79 3.71
N THR A 170 -5.46 5.48 3.58
CA THR A 170 -6.75 4.84 3.87
C THR A 170 -6.81 4.17 5.25
N LEU A 171 -5.76 3.44 5.63
CA LEU A 171 -5.75 2.57 6.82
C LEU A 171 -4.69 2.92 7.86
N ALA A 172 -3.86 3.95 7.64
CA ALA A 172 -2.83 4.38 8.59
C ALA A 172 -2.88 5.89 8.86
N LYS A 173 -4.08 6.48 8.86
CA LYS A 173 -4.27 7.92 9.20
C LYS A 173 -3.87 8.17 10.65
N TRP A 174 -2.90 9.06 10.85
CA TRP A 174 -2.41 9.55 12.14
C TRP A 174 -3.02 10.92 12.46
#